data_8b8f66f947c93410f16e903f296bc79e
#
_entry.id   8b8f66f947c93410f16e903f296bc79e
#
_cell.length_a   1.000
_cell.length_b   1.000
_cell.length_c   1.000
_cell.angle_alpha   90.00
_cell.angle_beta   90.00
_cell.angle_gamma   90.00
#
_symmetry.space_group_name_H-M   'P 1'
#
loop_
_entity.id
_entity.type
_entity.pdbx_description
1 polymer ?
#
loop_
_entity_poly.entity_id
_entity_poly.type
_entity_poly.pdbx_seq_one_letter_code
_entity_poly.pdbx_strand_id
1 'polypeptide(L)'
;MEANRKPITGNCNMAGLKPAMLDLPYPPIQVRCRNQGYADLLSFDYCGAVSELSAITQYINNENRLCQENCHLARTILEIAIAEMMHLQKLGELIQLLGGEVDFNAKRPDGKQTMWTPACLALSQNAKKMLCADIEAEKEAIAQYRAHICKISDEYVNAVLRRIIRDEEYHIILLQALLEELSA
;
A
#
# COMPACT_ATOMS: atom_id res chain seq x y z
N MET A 1 43.02 20.51 -9.89
CA MET A 1 42.75 20.54 -8.42
C MET A 1 41.35 20.07 -8.18
N GLU A 2 41.11 18.77 -8.00
CA GLU A 2 39.84 18.29 -7.53
C GLU A 2 39.68 18.69 -6.06
N ALA A 3 38.75 19.60 -5.83
CA ALA A 3 38.40 20.02 -4.49
C ALA A 3 37.93 18.77 -3.72
N ASN A 4 38.55 18.52 -2.57
CA ASN A 4 38.22 17.48 -1.62
C ASN A 4 36.80 17.72 -1.04
N ARG A 5 35.75 17.51 -1.87
CA ARG A 5 34.37 17.67 -1.45
C ARG A 5 34.03 16.49 -0.54
N LYS A 6 33.66 16.79 0.71
CA LYS A 6 33.12 15.79 1.62
C LYS A 6 31.91 15.12 0.97
N PRO A 7 31.75 13.80 1.12
CA PRO A 7 30.57 13.13 0.62
C PRO A 7 29.30 13.72 1.27
N ILE A 8 28.25 13.88 0.47
CA ILE A 8 26.92 14.23 0.97
C ILE A 8 26.28 12.94 1.48
N THR A 9 25.97 12.89 2.77
CA THR A 9 25.36 11.73 3.41
C THR A 9 23.89 12.00 3.71
N GLY A 10 23.06 10.95 3.63
CA GLY A 10 21.67 11.03 4.08
C GLY A 10 21.60 11.28 5.60
N ASN A 11 20.60 12.05 6.02
CA ASN A 11 20.42 12.42 7.43
C ASN A 11 19.56 11.42 8.22
N CYS A 12 18.81 10.55 7.53
CA CYS A 12 17.92 9.61 8.17
C CYS A 12 18.58 8.26 8.43
N ASN A 13 18.52 7.80 9.67
CA ASN A 13 18.86 6.43 10.02
C ASN A 13 17.63 5.53 9.83
N MET A 14 17.67 4.66 8.83
CA MET A 14 16.60 3.72 8.50
C MET A 14 16.82 2.32 9.12
N ALA A 15 17.75 2.16 10.04
CA ALA A 15 17.95 0.88 10.73
C ALA A 15 16.80 0.57 11.70
N GLY A 16 16.45 -0.72 11.78
CA GLY A 16 15.45 -1.21 12.74
C GLY A 16 13.99 -0.92 12.39
N LEU A 17 13.72 -0.52 11.13
CA LEU A 17 12.35 -0.35 10.64
C LEU A 17 11.56 -1.66 10.74
N LYS A 18 10.29 -1.53 11.07
CA LYS A 18 9.31 -2.61 11.09
C LYS A 18 8.10 -2.22 10.28
N PRO A 19 7.34 -3.19 9.71
CA PRO A 19 6.09 -2.85 9.06
C PRO A 19 5.12 -2.19 10.05
N ALA A 20 4.46 -1.13 9.63
CA ALA A 20 3.43 -0.44 10.38
C ALA A 20 2.12 -1.26 10.39
N MET A 21 2.09 -2.37 11.10
CA MET A 21 0.99 -3.32 11.15
C MET A 21 0.52 -3.50 12.59
N LEU A 22 -0.78 -3.78 12.76
CA LEU A 22 -1.30 -4.19 14.06
C LEU A 22 -0.68 -5.53 14.49
N ASP A 23 -0.39 -5.67 15.78
CA ASP A 23 0.08 -6.92 16.37
C ASP A 23 -1.07 -7.93 16.50
N LEU A 24 -1.58 -8.34 15.36
CA LEU A 24 -2.66 -9.33 15.19
C LEU A 24 -2.22 -10.36 14.14
N PRO A 25 -2.49 -11.65 14.36
CA PRO A 25 -2.12 -12.69 13.40
C PRO A 25 -2.87 -12.49 12.08
N TYR A 26 -2.20 -12.77 10.97
CA TYR A 26 -2.87 -12.92 9.68
C TYR A 26 -3.55 -14.29 9.59
N PRO A 27 -4.75 -14.36 9.00
CA PRO A 27 -5.35 -15.64 8.66
C PRO A 27 -4.46 -16.38 7.63
N PRO A 28 -4.52 -17.73 7.61
CA PRO A 28 -3.80 -18.51 6.61
C PRO A 28 -4.22 -18.12 5.19
N ILE A 29 -3.27 -18.04 4.26
CA ILE A 29 -3.53 -17.76 2.86
C ILE A 29 -4.06 -19.05 2.20
N GLN A 30 -5.35 -19.08 1.96
CA GLN A 30 -6.06 -20.23 1.36
C GLN A 30 -7.36 -19.78 0.67
N VAL A 31 -7.91 -20.62 -0.18
CA VAL A 31 -9.17 -20.38 -0.90
C VAL A 31 -10.01 -21.67 -0.89
N ARG A 32 -11.33 -21.57 -0.99
CA ARG A 32 -12.22 -22.74 -1.13
C ARG A 32 -11.99 -23.50 -2.43
N CYS A 33 -11.91 -22.75 -3.52
CA CYS A 33 -11.72 -23.29 -4.87
C CYS A 33 -11.21 -22.22 -5.81
N ARG A 34 -10.75 -22.63 -6.98
CA ARG A 34 -10.38 -21.69 -8.04
C ARG A 34 -11.59 -20.87 -8.46
N ASN A 35 -11.40 -19.56 -8.64
CA ASN A 35 -12.42 -18.63 -9.10
C ASN A 35 -11.77 -17.43 -9.80
N GLN A 36 -11.78 -17.45 -11.12
CA GLN A 36 -11.17 -16.40 -11.93
C GLN A 36 -11.79 -15.03 -11.67
N GLY A 37 -13.10 -14.95 -11.46
CA GLY A 37 -13.77 -13.67 -11.17
C GLY A 37 -13.30 -13.03 -9.86
N TYR A 38 -12.97 -13.84 -8.84
CA TYR A 38 -12.38 -13.35 -7.60
C TYR A 38 -10.92 -12.93 -7.79
N ALA A 39 -10.15 -13.71 -8.56
CA ALA A 39 -8.77 -13.32 -8.92
C ALA A 39 -8.75 -11.98 -9.67
N ASP A 40 -9.70 -11.78 -10.60
CA ASP A 40 -9.83 -10.54 -11.35
C ASP A 40 -10.18 -9.36 -10.43
N LEU A 41 -11.07 -9.54 -9.45
CA LEU A 41 -11.35 -8.51 -8.44
C LEU A 41 -10.10 -8.16 -7.64
N LEU A 42 -9.38 -9.16 -7.13
CA LEU A 42 -8.15 -8.93 -6.35
C LEU A 42 -7.03 -8.30 -7.18
N SER A 43 -7.03 -8.44 -8.52
CA SER A 43 -6.06 -7.75 -9.37
C SER A 43 -6.17 -6.22 -9.29
N PHE A 44 -7.36 -5.68 -8.98
CA PHE A 44 -7.53 -4.25 -8.72
C PHE A 44 -6.91 -3.83 -7.39
N ASP A 45 -7.05 -4.65 -6.36
CA ASP A 45 -6.42 -4.40 -5.05
C ASP A 45 -4.90 -4.54 -5.18
N TYR A 46 -4.42 -5.43 -6.03
CA TYR A 46 -3.00 -5.68 -6.28
C TYR A 46 -2.33 -4.55 -7.07
N CYS A 47 -2.88 -4.16 -8.23
CA CYS A 47 -2.25 -3.25 -9.18
C CYS A 47 -3.20 -2.30 -9.93
N GLY A 48 -4.40 -2.02 -9.40
CA GLY A 48 -5.28 -0.98 -9.92
C GLY A 48 -4.79 0.43 -9.60
N ALA A 49 -5.61 1.43 -9.89
CA ALA A 49 -5.31 2.82 -9.51
C ALA A 49 -5.29 2.98 -7.98
N VAL A 50 -6.28 2.44 -7.30
CA VAL A 50 -6.32 2.26 -5.85
C VAL A 50 -5.84 0.84 -5.57
N SER A 51 -4.59 0.68 -5.12
CA SER A 51 -3.96 -0.64 -4.97
C SER A 51 -2.72 -0.58 -4.10
N GLU A 52 -2.29 -1.75 -3.60
CA GLU A 52 -1.04 -1.89 -2.84
C GLU A 52 0.18 -1.44 -3.65
N LEU A 53 0.22 -1.73 -4.96
CA LEU A 53 1.32 -1.26 -5.81
C LEU A 53 1.37 0.27 -5.89
N SER A 54 0.22 0.93 -5.98
CA SER A 54 0.13 2.40 -5.96
C SER A 54 0.56 2.95 -4.60
N ALA A 55 0.10 2.36 -3.50
CA ALA A 55 0.45 2.74 -2.14
C ALA A 55 1.97 2.63 -1.90
N ILE A 56 2.58 1.47 -2.19
CA ILE A 56 4.03 1.25 -2.05
C ILE A 56 4.82 2.33 -2.79
N THR A 57 4.50 2.55 -4.06
CA THR A 57 5.25 3.51 -4.90
C THR A 57 5.02 4.95 -4.47
N GLN A 58 3.82 5.29 -4.02
CA GLN A 58 3.47 6.58 -3.44
C GLN A 58 4.27 6.85 -2.16
N TYR A 59 4.26 5.90 -1.21
CA TYR A 59 4.95 6.04 0.06
C TYR A 59 6.48 6.09 -0.09
N ILE A 60 7.08 5.25 -0.94
CA ILE A 60 8.51 5.32 -1.23
C ILE A 60 8.88 6.67 -1.86
N ASN A 61 8.03 7.21 -2.76
CA ASN A 61 8.28 8.53 -3.34
C ASN A 61 8.20 9.64 -2.28
N ASN A 62 7.21 9.60 -1.39
CA ASN A 62 7.03 10.56 -0.31
C ASN A 62 8.17 10.50 0.70
N GLU A 63 8.58 9.30 1.12
CA GLU A 63 9.72 9.07 2.01
C GLU A 63 10.99 9.70 1.45
N ASN A 64 11.36 9.37 0.21
CA ASN A 64 12.57 9.88 -0.45
C ASN A 64 12.62 11.42 -0.54
N ARG A 65 11.45 12.07 -0.62
CA ARG A 65 11.36 13.54 -0.63
C ARG A 65 11.51 14.15 0.75
N LEU A 66 11.08 13.45 1.78
CA LEU A 66 10.99 13.95 3.15
C LEU A 66 12.20 13.59 4.01
N CYS A 67 12.97 12.55 3.65
CA CYS A 67 14.03 11.99 4.49
C CYS A 67 15.15 12.97 4.84
N GLN A 68 15.39 14.00 4.04
CA GLN A 68 16.40 15.01 4.32
C GLN A 68 15.90 16.13 5.26
N GLU A 69 14.60 16.36 5.31
CA GLU A 69 13.98 17.46 6.04
C GLU A 69 13.33 16.99 7.34
N ASN A 70 12.65 15.85 7.32
CA ASN A 70 11.94 15.28 8.47
C ASN A 70 12.09 13.76 8.53
N CYS A 71 13.14 13.33 9.25
CA CYS A 71 13.47 11.92 9.38
C CYS A 71 12.38 11.11 10.12
N HIS A 72 11.69 11.70 11.10
CA HIS A 72 10.61 11.02 11.82
C HIS A 72 9.45 10.70 10.87
N LEU A 73 9.00 11.68 10.12
CA LEU A 73 7.95 11.54 9.12
C LEU A 73 8.31 10.49 8.06
N ALA A 74 9.53 10.61 7.50
CA ALA A 74 10.02 9.70 6.47
C ALA A 74 10.07 8.24 6.97
N ARG A 75 10.52 8.01 8.21
CA ARG A 75 10.57 6.67 8.81
C ARG A 75 9.18 6.05 8.93
N THR A 76 8.20 6.80 9.45
CA THR A 76 6.83 6.31 9.61
C THR A 76 6.20 5.96 8.26
N ILE A 77 6.39 6.81 7.24
CA ILE A 77 5.92 6.54 5.88
C ILE A 77 6.58 5.28 5.30
N LEU A 78 7.88 5.08 5.53
CA LEU A 78 8.57 3.87 5.07
C LEU A 78 8.09 2.61 5.80
N GLU A 79 7.76 2.70 7.08
CA GLU A 79 7.17 1.58 7.84
C GLU A 79 5.79 1.19 7.30
N ILE A 80 4.99 2.16 6.85
CA ILE A 80 3.73 1.90 6.13
C ILE A 80 4.04 1.23 4.78
N ALA A 81 4.95 1.75 3.96
CA ALA A 81 5.33 1.13 2.69
C ALA A 81 5.77 -0.34 2.84
N ILE A 82 6.44 -0.68 3.94
CA ILE A 82 6.83 -2.08 4.24
C ILE A 82 5.59 -2.93 4.55
N ALA A 83 4.58 -2.38 5.21
CA ALA A 83 3.31 -3.08 5.45
C ALA A 83 2.58 -3.35 4.13
N GLU A 84 2.51 -2.36 3.23
CA GLU A 84 1.88 -2.50 1.91
C GLU A 84 2.58 -3.55 1.03
N MET A 85 3.90 -3.69 1.12
CA MET A 85 4.60 -4.79 0.44
C MET A 85 4.14 -6.16 0.94
N MET A 86 3.81 -6.29 2.22
CA MET A 86 3.28 -7.54 2.78
C MET A 86 1.82 -7.77 2.36
N HIS A 87 1.01 -6.71 2.23
CA HIS A 87 -0.35 -6.80 1.68
C HIS A 87 -0.30 -7.24 0.21
N LEU A 88 0.52 -6.58 -0.60
CA LEU A 88 0.73 -6.93 -2.01
C LEU A 88 1.11 -8.40 -2.18
N GLN A 89 2.05 -8.90 -1.36
CA GLN A 89 2.49 -10.29 -1.40
C GLN A 89 1.32 -11.26 -1.10
N LYS A 90 0.50 -10.97 -0.07
CA LYS A 90 -0.66 -11.81 0.29
C LYS A 90 -1.74 -11.83 -0.79
N LEU A 91 -2.02 -10.68 -1.40
CA LEU A 91 -2.95 -10.59 -2.53
C LEU A 91 -2.44 -11.39 -3.72
N GLY A 92 -1.14 -11.31 -4.04
CA GLY A 92 -0.53 -12.10 -5.11
C GLY A 92 -0.68 -13.61 -4.89
N GLU A 93 -0.47 -14.09 -3.66
CA GLU A 93 -0.69 -15.51 -3.33
C GLU A 93 -2.16 -15.92 -3.50
N LEU A 94 -3.12 -15.09 -3.02
CA LEU A 94 -4.55 -15.37 -3.20
C LEU A 94 -4.94 -15.41 -4.68
N ILE A 95 -4.46 -14.47 -5.50
CA ILE A 95 -4.71 -14.44 -6.94
C ILE A 95 -4.26 -15.75 -7.59
N GLN A 96 -3.05 -16.25 -7.27
CA GLN A 96 -2.53 -17.51 -7.80
C GLN A 96 -3.34 -18.72 -7.33
N LEU A 97 -3.71 -18.78 -6.05
CA LEU A 97 -4.55 -19.86 -5.52
C LEU A 97 -5.93 -19.90 -6.16
N LEU A 98 -6.50 -18.74 -6.48
CA LEU A 98 -7.76 -18.59 -7.21
C LEU A 98 -7.64 -18.99 -8.70
N GLY A 99 -6.42 -19.18 -9.21
CA GLY A 99 -6.14 -19.55 -10.60
C GLY A 99 -5.92 -18.37 -11.54
N GLY A 100 -5.78 -17.16 -10.98
CA GLY A 100 -5.43 -15.96 -11.72
C GLY A 100 -3.92 -15.86 -12.00
N GLU A 101 -3.57 -14.90 -12.81
CA GLU A 101 -2.20 -14.55 -13.15
C GLU A 101 -1.78 -13.29 -12.40
N VAL A 102 -0.58 -13.29 -11.80
CA VAL A 102 0.00 -12.14 -11.10
C VAL A 102 0.87 -11.38 -12.08
N ASP A 103 0.37 -10.25 -12.51
CA ASP A 103 1.06 -9.28 -13.37
C ASP A 103 0.68 -7.85 -12.94
N PHE A 104 1.04 -6.84 -13.72
CA PHE A 104 0.70 -5.44 -13.45
C PHE A 104 -0.52 -4.94 -14.26
N ASN A 105 -1.42 -5.85 -14.60
CA ASN A 105 -2.67 -5.57 -15.30
C ASN A 105 -3.87 -5.86 -14.39
N ALA A 106 -4.60 -4.84 -13.99
CA ALA A 106 -5.89 -5.02 -13.33
C ALA A 106 -6.92 -5.52 -14.36
N LYS A 107 -7.59 -6.65 -14.05
CA LYS A 107 -8.46 -7.38 -15.00
C LYS A 107 -9.92 -7.07 -14.72
N ARG A 108 -10.60 -6.46 -15.69
CA ARG A 108 -12.02 -6.10 -15.61
C ARG A 108 -12.92 -7.28 -15.95
N PRO A 109 -14.14 -7.35 -15.37
CA PRO A 109 -15.12 -8.40 -15.71
C PRO A 109 -15.53 -8.43 -17.19
N ASP A 110 -15.36 -7.32 -17.91
CA ASP A 110 -15.61 -7.22 -19.36
C ASP A 110 -14.45 -7.75 -20.21
N GLY A 111 -13.41 -8.33 -19.59
CA GLY A 111 -12.21 -8.85 -20.23
C GLY A 111 -11.16 -7.81 -20.60
N LYS A 112 -11.44 -6.52 -20.34
CA LYS A 112 -10.44 -5.46 -20.51
C LYS A 112 -9.42 -5.51 -19.40
N GLN A 113 -8.21 -5.06 -19.72
CA GLN A 113 -7.12 -4.95 -18.77
C GLN A 113 -6.65 -3.49 -18.71
N THR A 114 -6.22 -3.07 -17.54
CA THR A 114 -5.62 -1.75 -17.34
C THR A 114 -4.25 -1.96 -16.70
N MET A 115 -3.21 -1.65 -17.45
CA MET A 115 -1.84 -1.71 -16.93
C MET A 115 -1.64 -0.60 -15.92
N TRP A 116 -1.01 -0.93 -14.80
CA TRP A 116 -0.59 0.06 -13.82
C TRP A 116 0.37 1.08 -14.42
N THR A 117 0.19 2.35 -14.07
CA THR A 117 1.08 3.44 -14.51
C THR A 117 1.30 4.44 -13.37
N PRO A 118 2.42 5.19 -13.39
CA PRO A 118 2.66 6.26 -12.41
C PRO A 118 1.61 7.38 -12.40
N ALA A 119 0.71 7.43 -13.39
CA ALA A 119 -0.40 8.38 -13.41
C ALA A 119 -1.42 8.15 -12.27
N CYS A 120 -1.35 7.00 -11.60
CA CYS A 120 -2.15 6.70 -10.40
C CYS A 120 -1.64 7.42 -9.14
N LEU A 121 -0.45 8.04 -9.18
CA LEU A 121 0.20 8.61 -8.00
C LEU A 121 -0.15 10.09 -7.81
N ALA A 122 -0.43 10.49 -6.58
CA ALA A 122 -0.66 11.87 -6.18
C ALA A 122 0.65 12.53 -5.72
N LEU A 123 1.51 12.87 -6.66
CA LEU A 123 2.84 13.44 -6.35
C LEU A 123 2.75 14.89 -5.91
N SER A 124 3.41 15.23 -4.80
CA SER A 124 3.51 16.59 -4.26
C SER A 124 4.93 16.88 -3.76
N GLN A 125 5.25 18.17 -3.57
CA GLN A 125 6.44 18.65 -2.88
C GLN A 125 6.11 19.16 -1.46
N ASN A 126 4.83 19.21 -1.08
CA ASN A 126 4.38 19.74 0.20
C ASN A 126 3.96 18.56 1.10
N ALA A 127 4.62 18.43 2.25
CA ALA A 127 4.40 17.33 3.20
C ALA A 127 2.93 17.20 3.64
N LYS A 128 2.24 18.31 3.95
CA LYS A 128 0.82 18.25 4.33
C LYS A 128 -0.07 17.74 3.20
N LYS A 129 0.20 18.15 1.94
CA LYS A 129 -0.54 17.65 0.78
C LYS A 129 -0.25 16.18 0.51
N MET A 130 0.98 15.71 0.74
CA MET A 130 1.34 14.29 0.66
C MET A 130 0.49 13.50 1.66
N LEU A 131 0.55 13.85 2.95
CA LEU A 131 -0.19 13.15 4.00
C LEU A 131 -1.71 13.17 3.78
N CYS A 132 -2.27 14.30 3.32
CA CYS A 132 -3.70 14.35 2.99
C CYS A 132 -4.06 13.39 1.85
N ALA A 133 -3.23 13.33 0.79
CA ALA A 133 -3.44 12.42 -0.32
C ALA A 133 -3.31 10.95 0.11
N ASP A 134 -2.32 10.66 0.95
CA ASP A 134 -2.10 9.33 1.51
C ASP A 134 -3.29 8.87 2.38
N ILE A 135 -3.82 9.73 3.26
CA ILE A 135 -5.02 9.45 4.06
C ILE A 135 -6.26 9.17 3.19
N GLU A 136 -6.45 9.93 2.11
CA GLU A 136 -7.58 9.67 1.19
C GLU A 136 -7.38 8.36 0.41
N ALA A 137 -6.16 8.03 -0.01
CA ALA A 137 -5.85 6.77 -0.66
C ALA A 137 -6.16 5.55 0.23
N GLU A 138 -5.82 5.60 1.52
CA GLU A 138 -6.17 4.55 2.50
C GLU A 138 -7.69 4.39 2.65
N LYS A 139 -8.43 5.50 2.72
CA LYS A 139 -9.90 5.44 2.78
C LYS A 139 -10.52 4.82 1.52
N GLU A 140 -9.98 5.15 0.36
CA GLU A 140 -10.40 4.57 -0.91
C GLU A 140 -10.07 3.06 -0.97
N ALA A 141 -8.90 2.63 -0.50
CA ALA A 141 -8.52 1.22 -0.40
C ALA A 141 -9.47 0.44 0.52
N ILE A 142 -9.77 0.96 1.71
CA ILE A 142 -10.75 0.36 2.64
C ILE A 142 -12.14 0.22 1.96
N ALA A 143 -12.59 1.25 1.26
CA ALA A 143 -13.87 1.21 0.56
C ALA A 143 -13.88 0.16 -0.55
N GLN A 144 -12.79 0.04 -1.31
CA GLN A 144 -12.62 -0.96 -2.36
C GLN A 144 -12.60 -2.38 -1.79
N TYR A 145 -11.82 -2.64 -0.74
CA TYR A 145 -11.81 -3.93 -0.05
C TYR A 145 -13.19 -4.34 0.48
N ARG A 146 -13.93 -3.41 1.10
CA ARG A 146 -15.29 -3.66 1.56
C ARG A 146 -16.23 -4.01 0.41
N ALA A 147 -16.11 -3.33 -0.73
CA ALA A 147 -16.88 -3.64 -1.93
C ALA A 147 -16.55 -5.03 -2.50
N HIS A 148 -15.28 -5.45 -2.46
CA HIS A 148 -14.85 -6.78 -2.90
C HIS A 148 -15.32 -7.87 -1.94
N ILE A 149 -15.25 -7.66 -0.63
CA ILE A 149 -15.80 -8.58 0.39
C ILE A 149 -17.30 -8.85 0.14
N CYS A 150 -18.07 -7.87 -0.28
CA CYS A 150 -19.49 -8.06 -0.61
C CYS A 150 -19.72 -8.90 -1.87
N LYS A 151 -18.76 -9.00 -2.78
CA LYS A 151 -18.84 -9.74 -4.04
C LYS A 151 -18.22 -11.14 -3.95
N ILE A 152 -17.29 -11.33 -3.03
CA ILE A 152 -16.53 -12.57 -2.83
C ILE A 152 -17.24 -13.41 -1.75
N SER A 153 -17.66 -14.62 -2.09
CA SER A 153 -18.30 -15.54 -1.14
C SER A 153 -17.33 -16.55 -0.50
N ASP A 154 -16.02 -16.37 -0.71
CA ASP A 154 -14.97 -17.17 -0.11
C ASP A 154 -14.56 -16.57 1.25
N GLU A 155 -14.84 -17.28 2.34
CA GLU A 155 -14.57 -16.78 3.70
C GLU A 155 -13.07 -16.64 3.99
N TYR A 156 -12.22 -17.44 3.37
CA TYR A 156 -10.77 -17.37 3.57
C TYR A 156 -10.19 -16.11 2.92
N VAL A 157 -10.58 -15.84 1.67
CA VAL A 157 -10.23 -14.59 0.99
C VAL A 157 -10.72 -13.39 1.81
N ASN A 158 -11.99 -13.41 2.21
CA ASN A 158 -12.60 -12.33 2.98
C ASN A 158 -11.95 -12.12 4.35
N ALA A 159 -11.43 -13.18 4.98
CA ALA A 159 -10.70 -13.06 6.24
C ALA A 159 -9.39 -12.27 6.05
N VAL A 160 -8.65 -12.52 4.97
CA VAL A 160 -7.42 -11.79 4.63
C VAL A 160 -7.74 -10.33 4.33
N LEU A 161 -8.74 -10.04 3.49
CA LEU A 161 -9.13 -8.67 3.17
C LEU A 161 -9.56 -7.88 4.42
N ARG A 162 -10.32 -8.50 5.33
CA ARG A 162 -10.68 -7.85 6.61
C ARG A 162 -9.47 -7.58 7.49
N ARG A 163 -8.44 -8.43 7.43
CA ARG A 163 -7.22 -8.22 8.19
C ARG A 163 -6.39 -7.06 7.61
N ILE A 164 -6.30 -6.98 6.29
CA ILE A 164 -5.67 -5.83 5.60
C ILE A 164 -6.39 -4.54 5.99
N ILE A 165 -7.73 -4.47 5.88
CA ILE A 165 -8.51 -3.28 6.28
C ILE A 165 -8.13 -2.77 7.69
N ARG A 166 -7.80 -3.66 8.63
CA ARG A 166 -7.39 -3.24 9.99
C ARG A 166 -6.03 -2.54 9.99
N ASP A 167 -5.12 -2.93 9.09
CA ASP A 167 -3.84 -2.25 8.95
C ASP A 167 -4.03 -0.89 8.25
N GLU A 168 -4.90 -0.78 7.22
CA GLU A 168 -5.22 0.51 6.59
C GLU A 168 -5.89 1.48 7.57
N GLU A 169 -6.79 1.00 8.43
CA GLU A 169 -7.36 1.81 9.52
C GLU A 169 -6.27 2.31 10.48
N TYR A 170 -5.25 1.51 10.74
CA TYR A 170 -4.09 1.89 11.56
C TYR A 170 -3.16 2.88 10.82
N HIS A 171 -2.93 2.70 9.51
CA HIS A 171 -2.17 3.65 8.69
C HIS A 171 -2.80 5.04 8.72
N ILE A 172 -4.14 5.15 8.61
CA ILE A 172 -4.85 6.42 8.73
C ILE A 172 -4.56 7.09 10.07
N ILE A 173 -4.55 6.35 11.19
CA ILE A 173 -4.24 6.91 12.52
C ILE A 173 -2.82 7.47 12.56
N LEU A 174 -1.84 6.74 12.02
CA LEU A 174 -0.45 7.18 11.97
C LEU A 174 -0.28 8.44 11.10
N LEU A 175 -0.87 8.45 9.92
CA LEU A 175 -0.81 9.58 8.97
C LEU A 175 -1.50 10.83 9.54
N GLN A 176 -2.61 10.67 10.26
CA GLN A 176 -3.30 11.78 10.93
C GLN A 176 -2.45 12.37 12.05
N ALA A 177 -1.79 11.53 12.87
CA ALA A 177 -0.89 12.01 13.92
C ALA A 177 0.27 12.83 13.31
N LEU A 178 0.88 12.35 12.22
CA LEU A 178 1.93 13.09 11.52
C LEU A 178 1.42 14.42 10.94
N LEU A 179 0.19 14.46 10.44
CA LEU A 179 -0.42 15.68 9.91
C LEU A 179 -0.67 16.72 11.01
N GLU A 180 -1.08 16.27 12.20
CA GLU A 180 -1.25 17.12 13.39
C GLU A 180 0.10 17.71 13.84
N GLU A 181 1.16 16.88 13.91
CA GLU A 181 2.52 17.34 14.24
C GLU A 181 3.03 18.43 13.28
N LEU A 182 2.76 18.31 11.96
CA LEU A 182 3.13 19.34 10.98
C LEU A 182 2.31 20.62 11.11
N SER A 183 1.24 20.61 11.91
CA SER A 183 0.32 21.74 12.04
C SER A 183 0.49 22.49 13.37
N ALA A 184 1.24 21.90 14.31
CA ALA A 184 1.58 22.46 15.61
C ALA A 184 2.77 23.42 15.51
#